data_c28e88f7c1d966373c06fd3f04a185cb
#
_entry.id   c28e88f7c1d966373c06fd3f04a185cb
#
_cell.length_a   1.000
_cell.length_b   1.000
_cell.length_c   1.000
_cell.angle_alpha   90.00
_cell.angle_beta   90.00
_cell.angle_gamma   90.00
#
_symmetry.space_group_name_H-M   'P 1'
#
loop_
_entity.id
_entity.type
_entity.pdbx_description
1 polymer ?
#
loop_
_entity_poly.entity_id
_entity_poly.type
_entity_poly.pdbx_seq_one_letter_code
_entity_poly.pdbx_strand_id
1 'polypeptide(L)'
;LGTFTLKLHDNNSKIFLNIKDINLSNEGGDTIINGGYIEVLMNKNLEIKNIKIHFDMINFSQFYTKFVLQNLNYEQFFNNPVQFYELNLFSKSQQQINFDYLVLDNNKINSFYSKNLVNFNEENSTINLNIQGKSNEIDIDLKSLLGQNLNFDKTKFNITINKFLNSNFNISHFIQKNLDLEIQNLILEKNKQNISLQGNLNINNSYQAKLQVISSDEPDEIFPWTKDYGGLNQYFLKENNNFFLNLSYDSLANPQLKINGSEFSNMDLN
;
A
#
# COMPACT_ATOMS: atom_id res chain seq x y z
N LEU A 1 14.68 -1.89 -26.89
CA LEU A 1 15.33 -0.55 -26.79
C LEU A 1 14.31 0.53 -27.14
N GLY A 2 14.27 1.60 -26.39
CA GLY A 2 13.33 2.71 -26.56
C GLY A 2 13.88 3.84 -27.41
N THR A 3 13.07 4.90 -27.57
CA THR A 3 13.48 6.15 -28.20
C THR A 3 13.52 7.26 -27.15
N PHE A 4 14.58 8.06 -27.19
CA PHE A 4 14.73 9.23 -26.36
C PHE A 4 14.41 10.48 -27.17
N THR A 5 13.60 11.38 -26.62
CA THR A 5 13.28 12.67 -27.22
C THR A 5 13.46 13.78 -26.19
N LEU A 6 14.27 14.78 -26.50
CA LEU A 6 14.38 16.00 -25.73
C LEU A 6 13.69 17.13 -26.51
N LYS A 7 12.70 17.78 -25.86
CA LYS A 7 12.04 18.98 -26.38
C LYS A 7 12.36 20.16 -25.47
N LEU A 8 12.99 21.18 -26.03
CA LEU A 8 13.31 22.43 -25.34
C LEU A 8 12.30 23.50 -25.77
N HIS A 9 11.71 24.19 -24.81
CA HIS A 9 10.83 25.33 -25.00
C HIS A 9 11.31 26.49 -24.10
N ASP A 10 11.02 27.73 -24.47
CA ASP A 10 11.52 28.93 -23.78
C ASP A 10 11.27 28.94 -22.26
N ASN A 11 10.19 28.33 -21.78
CA ASN A 11 9.82 28.32 -20.36
C ASN A 11 9.84 26.93 -19.71
N ASN A 12 9.85 25.85 -20.50
CA ASN A 12 9.81 24.47 -19.99
C ASN A 12 10.59 23.57 -20.93
N SER A 13 11.30 22.62 -20.36
CA SER A 13 11.97 21.55 -21.10
C SER A 13 11.31 20.22 -20.76
N LYS A 14 11.22 19.35 -21.75
CA LYS A 14 10.59 18.06 -21.61
C LYS A 14 11.53 16.96 -22.10
N ILE A 15 11.80 16.00 -21.22
CA ILE A 15 12.45 14.75 -21.59
C ILE A 15 11.37 13.70 -21.73
N PHE A 16 11.40 12.98 -22.84
CA PHE A 16 10.47 11.87 -23.08
C PHE A 16 11.29 10.65 -23.51
N LEU A 17 11.16 9.57 -22.74
CA LEU A 17 11.72 8.27 -23.03
C LEU A 17 10.57 7.31 -23.34
N ASN A 18 10.49 6.87 -24.58
CA ASN A 18 9.55 5.82 -24.96
C ASN A 18 10.24 4.45 -24.76
N ILE A 19 9.60 3.59 -24.01
CA ILE A 19 10.09 2.26 -23.68
C ILE A 19 9.35 1.26 -24.58
N LYS A 20 10.11 0.52 -25.38
CA LYS A 20 9.59 -0.66 -26.10
C LYS A 20 9.66 -1.88 -25.22
N ASP A 21 9.16 -2.98 -25.72
CA ASP A 21 9.20 -4.26 -25.01
C ASP A 21 10.61 -4.63 -24.58
N ILE A 22 10.73 -4.99 -23.32
CA ILE A 22 11.95 -5.45 -22.68
C ILE A 22 11.69 -6.85 -22.15
N ASN A 23 12.49 -7.81 -22.57
CA ASN A 23 12.49 -9.16 -22.04
C ASN A 23 13.85 -9.44 -21.43
N LEU A 24 13.86 -9.74 -20.15
CA LEU A 24 15.04 -10.13 -19.39
C LEU A 24 14.79 -11.52 -18.81
N SER A 25 15.54 -12.51 -19.29
CA SER A 25 15.47 -13.88 -18.80
C SER A 25 16.82 -14.27 -18.19
N ASN A 26 16.78 -14.90 -17.03
CA ASN A 26 17.94 -15.50 -16.39
C ASN A 26 17.54 -16.83 -15.74
N GLU A 27 18.51 -17.55 -15.16
CA GLU A 27 18.27 -18.85 -14.52
C GLU A 27 17.26 -18.79 -13.34
N GLY A 28 16.99 -17.59 -12.80
CA GLY A 28 16.08 -17.37 -11.66
C GLY A 28 14.68 -16.95 -12.07
N GLY A 29 14.45 -16.51 -13.31
CA GLY A 29 13.12 -16.07 -13.74
C GLY A 29 13.12 -15.10 -14.91
N ASP A 30 11.92 -14.65 -15.27
CA ASP A 30 11.65 -13.77 -16.40
C ASP A 30 11.08 -12.44 -15.94
N THR A 31 11.53 -11.36 -16.57
CA THR A 31 10.93 -10.03 -16.45
C THR A 31 10.56 -9.52 -17.82
N ILE A 32 9.28 -9.27 -18.04
CA ILE A 32 8.74 -8.74 -19.28
C ILE A 32 8.09 -7.39 -18.97
N ILE A 33 8.54 -6.33 -19.65
CA ILE A 33 7.92 -5.02 -19.62
C ILE A 33 7.43 -4.75 -21.06
N ASN A 34 6.13 -4.64 -21.24
CA ASN A 34 5.53 -4.30 -22.51
C ASN A 34 5.17 -2.83 -22.51
N GLY A 35 5.68 -2.13 -23.52
CA GLY A 35 5.34 -0.74 -23.77
C GLY A 35 5.53 0.20 -22.58
N GLY A 36 5.48 1.48 -22.85
CA GLY A 36 5.46 2.48 -21.80
C GLY A 36 6.26 3.73 -22.12
N TYR A 37 6.25 4.68 -21.19
CA TYR A 37 7.04 5.90 -21.31
C TYR A 37 7.41 6.48 -19.95
N ILE A 38 8.49 7.25 -19.94
CA ILE A 38 8.86 8.14 -18.86
C ILE A 38 8.92 9.57 -19.42
N GLU A 39 8.21 10.47 -18.77
CA GLU A 39 8.18 11.89 -19.10
C GLU A 39 8.67 12.69 -17.91
N VAL A 40 9.64 13.57 -18.12
CA VAL A 40 10.14 14.50 -17.10
C VAL A 40 9.92 15.93 -17.61
N LEU A 41 9.13 16.70 -16.87
CA LEU A 41 8.91 18.11 -17.12
C LEU A 41 9.80 18.95 -16.22
N MET A 42 10.56 19.86 -16.81
CA MET A 42 11.49 20.77 -16.12
C MET A 42 11.12 22.23 -16.39
N ASN A 43 11.51 23.11 -15.47
CA ASN A 43 11.44 24.56 -15.69
C ASN A 43 12.63 25.07 -16.53
N LYS A 44 12.71 26.38 -16.76
CA LYS A 44 13.80 27.05 -17.51
C LYS A 44 15.19 26.85 -16.90
N ASN A 45 15.27 26.54 -15.61
CA ASN A 45 16.54 26.30 -14.89
C ASN A 45 16.91 24.80 -14.91
N LEU A 46 16.21 23.97 -15.68
CA LEU A 46 16.36 22.51 -15.73
C LEU A 46 16.06 21.80 -14.40
N GLU A 47 15.24 22.43 -13.54
CA GLU A 47 14.75 21.80 -12.32
C GLU A 47 13.46 21.04 -12.61
N ILE A 48 13.34 19.83 -12.07
CA ILE A 48 12.24 18.92 -12.30
C ILE A 48 11.00 19.42 -11.56
N LYS A 49 9.88 19.56 -12.27
CA LYS A 49 8.57 19.90 -11.75
C LYS A 49 7.65 18.70 -11.62
N ASN A 50 7.76 17.79 -12.58
CA ASN A 50 6.86 16.66 -12.68
C ASN A 50 7.56 15.48 -13.34
N ILE A 51 7.24 14.28 -12.87
CA ILE A 51 7.63 13.02 -13.49
C ILE A 51 6.37 12.22 -13.75
N LYS A 52 6.22 11.68 -14.96
CA LYS A 52 5.19 10.72 -15.32
C LYS A 52 5.82 9.42 -15.78
N ILE A 53 5.31 8.32 -15.29
CA ILE A 53 5.72 6.98 -15.71
C ILE A 53 4.47 6.21 -16.09
N HIS A 54 4.52 5.59 -17.23
CA HIS A 54 3.48 4.68 -17.70
C HIS A 54 4.09 3.37 -18.17
N PHE A 55 3.47 2.27 -17.82
CA PHE A 55 3.75 0.95 -18.37
C PHE A 55 2.45 0.25 -18.71
N ASP A 56 2.38 -0.28 -19.94
CA ASP A 56 1.22 -1.07 -20.39
C ASP A 56 1.12 -2.36 -19.58
N MET A 57 2.25 -3.07 -19.42
CA MET A 57 2.32 -4.27 -18.60
C MET A 57 3.73 -4.48 -18.04
N ILE A 58 3.79 -4.88 -16.78
CA ILE A 58 4.99 -5.42 -16.14
C ILE A 58 4.63 -6.83 -15.67
N ASN A 59 5.37 -7.83 -16.15
CA ASN A 59 5.25 -9.21 -15.73
C ASN A 59 6.60 -9.67 -15.20
N PHE A 60 6.62 -10.13 -13.98
CA PHE A 60 7.81 -10.66 -13.34
C PHE A 60 7.46 -12.03 -12.74
N SER A 61 8.28 -13.01 -13.05
CA SER A 61 8.19 -14.34 -12.44
C SER A 61 9.57 -14.80 -11.99
N GLN A 62 9.72 -15.12 -10.72
CA GLN A 62 10.96 -15.63 -10.17
C GLN A 62 10.66 -16.68 -9.11
N PHE A 63 11.20 -17.89 -9.28
CA PHE A 63 10.97 -19.05 -8.41
C PHE A 63 9.46 -19.27 -8.15
N TYR A 64 8.95 -18.88 -6.97
CA TYR A 64 7.56 -19.05 -6.56
C TYR A 64 6.76 -17.75 -6.61
N THR A 65 7.39 -16.60 -6.92
CA THR A 65 6.74 -15.30 -6.95
C THR A 65 6.31 -14.95 -8.35
N LYS A 66 5.02 -14.64 -8.52
CA LYS A 66 4.43 -14.10 -9.73
C LYS A 66 3.91 -12.71 -9.48
N PHE A 67 4.38 -11.75 -10.26
CA PHE A 67 3.89 -10.37 -10.23
C PHE A 67 3.45 -9.96 -11.62
N VAL A 68 2.21 -9.48 -11.74
CA VAL A 68 1.69 -8.90 -12.99
C VAL A 68 1.03 -7.57 -12.66
N LEU A 69 1.42 -6.52 -13.35
CA LEU A 69 0.86 -5.19 -13.21
C LEU A 69 0.49 -4.65 -14.59
N GLN A 70 -0.75 -4.19 -14.76
CA GLN A 70 -1.27 -3.68 -16.04
C GLN A 70 -1.70 -2.22 -15.92
N ASN A 71 -1.39 -1.45 -16.97
CA ASN A 71 -1.75 -0.04 -17.13
C ASN A 71 -1.33 0.81 -15.93
N LEU A 72 -0.08 0.62 -15.48
CA LEU A 72 0.49 1.47 -14.42
C LEU A 72 0.64 2.90 -14.93
N ASN A 73 0.06 3.84 -14.20
CA ASN A 73 0.33 5.25 -14.32
C ASN A 73 0.80 5.79 -12.98
N TYR A 74 1.97 6.37 -12.96
CA TYR A 74 2.54 7.07 -11.83
C TYR A 74 2.81 8.51 -12.23
N GLU A 75 2.41 9.45 -11.40
CA GLU A 75 2.71 10.86 -11.59
C GLU A 75 3.17 11.47 -10.27
N GLN A 76 4.26 12.23 -10.29
CA GLN A 76 4.81 12.93 -9.14
C GLN A 76 5.00 14.41 -9.46
N PHE A 77 4.35 15.25 -8.66
CA PHE A 77 4.45 16.71 -8.73
C PHE A 77 5.27 17.20 -7.55
N PHE A 78 6.37 17.86 -7.83
CA PHE A 78 7.19 18.48 -6.78
C PHE A 78 6.64 19.85 -6.41
N ASN A 79 6.43 20.09 -5.12
CA ASN A 79 5.91 21.37 -4.64
C ASN A 79 6.92 22.50 -4.92
N ASN A 80 8.21 22.20 -4.78
CA ASN A 80 9.32 23.02 -5.24
C ASN A 80 10.08 22.22 -6.30
N PRO A 81 10.40 22.81 -7.46
CA PRO A 81 11.22 22.15 -8.46
C PRO A 81 12.56 21.69 -7.86
N VAL A 82 13.03 20.51 -8.25
CA VAL A 82 14.25 19.89 -7.73
C VAL A 82 15.29 19.70 -8.82
N GLN A 83 16.57 19.83 -8.47
CA GLN A 83 17.67 19.53 -9.40
C GLN A 83 17.71 18.01 -9.65
N PHE A 84 18.13 17.62 -10.85
CA PHE A 84 18.17 16.20 -11.23
C PHE A 84 19.04 15.37 -10.30
N TYR A 85 20.15 15.90 -9.80
CA TYR A 85 21.05 15.22 -8.87
C TYR A 85 20.55 15.19 -7.42
N GLU A 86 19.54 16.02 -7.09
CA GLU A 86 18.86 16.05 -5.79
C GLU A 86 17.56 15.25 -5.82
N LEU A 87 17.26 14.61 -6.95
CA LEU A 87 16.03 13.88 -7.13
C LEU A 87 15.92 12.76 -6.11
N ASN A 88 14.98 12.91 -5.20
CA ASN A 88 14.64 11.92 -4.20
C ASN A 88 13.14 11.63 -4.29
N LEU A 89 12.77 10.36 -4.33
CA LEU A 89 11.36 9.93 -4.34
C LEU A 89 10.59 10.42 -3.11
N PHE A 90 11.29 10.76 -2.04
CA PHE A 90 10.73 11.28 -0.79
C PHE A 90 10.73 12.80 -0.68
N SER A 91 11.19 13.51 -1.70
CA SER A 91 11.08 14.98 -1.75
C SER A 91 9.62 15.40 -1.63
N LYS A 92 9.38 16.53 -0.95
CA LYS A 92 8.03 17.08 -0.73
C LYS A 92 7.27 17.18 -2.05
N SER A 93 6.28 16.32 -2.21
CA SER A 93 5.59 16.11 -3.49
C SER A 93 4.17 15.56 -3.29
N GLN A 94 3.38 15.70 -4.33
CA GLN A 94 2.14 14.97 -4.49
C GLN A 94 2.36 13.86 -5.51
N GLN A 95 1.89 12.67 -5.19
CA GLN A 95 1.99 11.52 -6.09
C GLN A 95 0.60 10.98 -6.40
N GLN A 96 0.41 10.51 -7.62
CA GLN A 96 -0.76 9.75 -8.03
C GLN A 96 -0.31 8.42 -8.60
N ILE A 97 -0.96 7.35 -8.17
CA ILE A 97 -0.70 6.00 -8.68
C ILE A 97 -2.05 5.42 -9.09
N ASN A 98 -2.14 4.92 -10.30
CA ASN A 98 -3.26 4.11 -10.70
C ASN A 98 -2.80 2.94 -11.57
N PHE A 99 -3.54 1.86 -11.51
CA PHE A 99 -3.38 0.70 -12.37
C PHE A 99 -4.72 -0.04 -12.51
N ASP A 100 -4.87 -0.77 -13.60
CA ASP A 100 -6.10 -1.52 -13.85
C ASP A 100 -6.10 -2.86 -13.14
N TYR A 101 -4.93 -3.51 -13.05
CA TYR A 101 -4.83 -4.86 -12.54
C TYR A 101 -3.46 -5.14 -11.92
N LEU A 102 -3.46 -5.72 -10.73
CA LEU A 102 -2.28 -6.23 -10.05
C LEU A 102 -2.52 -7.67 -9.59
N VAL A 103 -1.60 -8.55 -9.90
CA VAL A 103 -1.46 -9.88 -9.26
C VAL A 103 -0.13 -9.96 -8.56
N LEU A 104 -0.16 -10.37 -7.32
CA LEU A 104 1.03 -10.77 -6.56
C LEU A 104 0.76 -12.18 -6.01
N ASP A 105 1.39 -13.17 -6.61
CA ASP A 105 1.13 -14.59 -6.38
C ASP A 105 -0.37 -14.93 -6.62
N ASN A 106 -1.10 -15.25 -5.56
CA ASN A 106 -2.53 -15.54 -5.61
C ASN A 106 -3.42 -14.33 -5.25
N ASN A 107 -2.79 -13.21 -4.85
CA ASN A 107 -3.53 -12.00 -4.48
C ASN A 107 -3.81 -11.15 -5.70
N LYS A 108 -4.98 -10.52 -5.76
CA LYS A 108 -5.41 -9.68 -6.89
C LYS A 108 -6.01 -8.38 -6.42
N ILE A 109 -5.75 -7.32 -7.16
CA ILE A 109 -6.35 -6.00 -6.97
C ILE A 109 -6.74 -5.45 -8.33
N ASN A 110 -7.99 -5.03 -8.49
CA ASN A 110 -8.49 -4.39 -9.69
C ASN A 110 -8.73 -2.89 -9.46
N SER A 111 -8.48 -2.10 -10.51
CA SER A 111 -8.82 -0.66 -10.57
C SER A 111 -8.35 0.13 -9.36
N PHE A 112 -7.07 0.04 -9.06
CA PHE A 112 -6.45 0.79 -7.97
C PHE A 112 -6.21 2.25 -8.35
N TYR A 113 -6.48 3.13 -7.40
CA TYR A 113 -6.13 4.55 -7.48
C TYR A 113 -5.71 5.07 -6.11
N SER A 114 -4.61 5.80 -6.05
CA SER A 114 -4.22 6.53 -4.84
C SER A 114 -3.66 7.92 -5.15
N LYS A 115 -3.87 8.82 -4.19
CA LYS A 115 -3.17 10.10 -4.06
C LYS A 115 -2.35 10.06 -2.79
N ASN A 116 -1.09 10.43 -2.91
CA ASN A 116 -0.14 10.40 -1.82
C ASN A 116 0.44 11.80 -1.62
N LEU A 117 0.56 12.22 -0.37
CA LEU A 117 1.29 13.43 0.02
C LEU A 117 2.57 12.97 0.71
N VAL A 118 3.70 13.30 0.11
CA VAL A 118 5.02 13.01 0.69
C VAL A 118 5.56 14.29 1.30
N ASN A 119 5.91 14.23 2.57
CA ASN A 119 6.61 15.29 3.29
C ASN A 119 7.85 14.70 3.91
N PHE A 120 9.01 15.23 3.53
CA PHE A 120 10.28 14.89 4.15
C PHE A 120 10.71 16.04 5.06
N ASN A 121 11.03 15.73 6.31
CA ASN A 121 11.62 16.65 7.25
C ASN A 121 13.12 16.35 7.38
N GLU A 122 13.95 17.25 6.86
CA GLU A 122 15.40 17.10 6.85
C GLU A 122 16.01 17.17 8.26
N GLU A 123 15.46 17.99 9.16
CA GLU A 123 16.01 18.23 10.49
C GLU A 123 16.01 16.94 11.34
N ASN A 124 14.97 16.15 11.25
CA ASN A 124 14.83 14.90 12.00
C ASN A 124 14.88 13.65 11.13
N SER A 125 15.19 13.81 9.84
CA SER A 125 15.25 12.71 8.85
C SER A 125 14.00 11.83 8.84
N THR A 126 12.82 12.43 8.95
CA THR A 126 11.56 11.68 8.93
C THR A 126 10.79 11.90 7.64
N ILE A 127 10.19 10.81 7.14
CA ILE A 127 9.19 10.86 6.08
C ILE A 127 7.80 10.74 6.70
N ASN A 128 6.92 11.65 6.31
CA ASN A 128 5.49 11.52 6.52
C ASN A 128 4.85 11.30 5.15
N LEU A 129 4.20 10.16 4.99
CA LEU A 129 3.50 9.76 3.77
C LEU A 129 2.03 9.55 4.10
N ASN A 130 1.17 10.43 3.59
CA ASN A 130 -0.28 10.24 3.65
C ASN A 130 -0.77 9.63 2.34
N ILE A 131 -1.42 8.48 2.42
CA ILE A 131 -1.91 7.69 1.29
C ILE A 131 -3.42 7.62 1.36
N GLN A 132 -4.11 8.20 0.37
CA GLN A 132 -5.55 8.09 0.23
C GLN A 132 -5.88 7.41 -1.08
N GLY A 133 -6.78 6.44 -1.04
CA GLY A 133 -7.09 5.73 -2.27
C GLY A 133 -8.30 4.84 -2.19
N LYS A 134 -8.49 4.13 -3.29
CA LYS A 134 -9.56 3.15 -3.48
C LYS A 134 -9.13 2.07 -4.46
N SER A 135 -9.77 0.93 -4.35
CA SER A 135 -9.71 -0.13 -5.35
C SER A 135 -11.05 -0.81 -5.49
N ASN A 136 -11.26 -1.48 -6.59
CA ASN A 136 -12.35 -2.42 -6.78
C ASN A 136 -11.77 -3.83 -6.70
N GLU A 137 -12.61 -4.80 -6.31
CA GLU A 137 -12.30 -6.23 -6.37
C GLU A 137 -10.89 -6.59 -5.85
N ILE A 138 -10.77 -6.67 -4.54
CA ILE A 138 -9.58 -7.22 -3.89
C ILE A 138 -9.85 -8.68 -3.55
N ASP A 139 -8.93 -9.55 -3.95
CA ASP A 139 -8.91 -10.96 -3.61
C ASP A 139 -7.59 -11.27 -2.88
N ILE A 140 -7.68 -11.66 -1.62
CA ILE A 140 -6.54 -11.99 -0.76
C ILE A 140 -6.57 -13.48 -0.48
N ASP A 141 -5.51 -14.19 -0.87
CA ASP A 141 -5.36 -15.63 -0.60
C ASP A 141 -4.95 -15.85 0.85
N LEU A 142 -5.90 -16.24 1.67
CA LEU A 142 -5.67 -16.65 3.05
C LEU A 142 -6.03 -18.13 3.28
N LYS A 143 -6.06 -18.95 2.22
CA LYS A 143 -6.42 -20.37 2.34
C LYS A 143 -5.59 -21.13 3.35
N SER A 144 -4.30 -20.84 3.44
CA SER A 144 -3.41 -21.49 4.40
C SER A 144 -3.69 -21.09 5.86
N LEU A 145 -4.26 -19.92 6.10
CA LEU A 145 -4.55 -19.40 7.44
C LEU A 145 -6.01 -19.57 7.82
N LEU A 146 -6.93 -19.27 6.90
CA LEU A 146 -8.37 -19.20 7.16
C LEU A 146 -9.19 -20.23 6.36
N GLY A 147 -8.53 -21.13 5.62
CA GLY A 147 -9.20 -22.10 4.76
C GLY A 147 -9.87 -21.53 3.51
N GLN A 148 -9.89 -20.21 3.33
CA GLN A 148 -10.57 -19.52 2.23
C GLN A 148 -9.89 -18.20 1.84
N ASN A 149 -10.29 -17.66 0.68
CA ASN A 149 -9.92 -16.32 0.26
C ASN A 149 -10.81 -15.26 0.90
N LEU A 150 -10.25 -14.07 1.12
CA LEU A 150 -11.02 -12.87 1.45
C LEU A 150 -11.21 -12.03 0.19
N ASN A 151 -12.46 -11.82 -0.19
CA ASN A 151 -12.83 -11.05 -1.38
C ASN A 151 -13.65 -9.84 -0.97
N PHE A 152 -13.30 -8.69 -1.53
CA PHE A 152 -14.01 -7.43 -1.32
C PHE A 152 -14.33 -6.79 -2.66
N ASP A 153 -15.56 -6.26 -2.78
CA ASP A 153 -16.03 -5.60 -4.00
C ASP A 153 -15.38 -4.24 -4.17
N LYS A 154 -15.17 -3.53 -3.05
CA LYS A 154 -14.54 -2.21 -3.02
C LYS A 154 -13.74 -1.99 -1.76
N THR A 155 -12.72 -1.17 -1.88
CA THR A 155 -11.92 -0.72 -0.75
C THR A 155 -11.69 0.78 -0.86
N LYS A 156 -11.74 1.47 0.29
CA LYS A 156 -11.31 2.86 0.44
C LYS A 156 -10.35 2.92 1.61
N PHE A 157 -9.29 3.68 1.50
CA PHE A 157 -8.30 3.80 2.57
C PHE A 157 -7.75 5.22 2.69
N ASN A 158 -7.43 5.58 3.91
CA ASN A 158 -6.66 6.74 4.29
C ASN A 158 -5.67 6.29 5.38
N ILE A 159 -4.38 6.29 5.03
CA ILE A 159 -3.31 5.75 5.84
C ILE A 159 -2.19 6.78 5.91
N THR A 160 -1.68 7.02 7.11
CA THR A 160 -0.49 7.84 7.32
C THR A 160 0.66 6.94 7.77
N ILE A 161 1.80 7.09 7.11
CA ILE A 161 3.04 6.40 7.45
C ILE A 161 4.06 7.44 7.90
N ASN A 162 4.57 7.30 9.12
CA ASN A 162 5.70 8.06 9.61
C ASN A 162 6.91 7.14 9.71
N LYS A 163 7.99 7.50 9.06
CA LYS A 163 9.20 6.70 9.01
C LYS A 163 10.42 7.53 9.31
N PHE A 164 11.23 7.11 10.27
CA PHE A 164 12.55 7.65 10.49
C PHE A 164 13.54 7.01 9.50
N LEU A 165 14.27 7.84 8.74
CA LEU A 165 15.28 7.39 7.79
C LEU A 165 16.66 7.51 8.42
N ASN A 166 17.39 6.40 8.48
CA ASN A 166 18.82 6.46 8.73
C ASN A 166 19.56 6.89 7.44
N SER A 167 20.72 7.52 7.58
CA SER A 167 21.55 8.04 6.49
C SER A 167 21.90 7.01 5.40
N ASN A 168 21.79 5.71 5.68
CA ASN A 168 22.01 4.61 4.74
C ASN A 168 20.69 3.98 4.33
N PHE A 169 19.86 4.74 3.61
CA PHE A 169 18.56 4.25 3.14
C PHE A 169 18.71 3.06 2.19
N ASN A 170 18.18 1.91 2.62
CA ASN A 170 18.00 0.75 1.79
C ASN A 170 16.50 0.39 1.80
N ILE A 171 15.90 0.25 0.62
CA ILE A 171 14.48 -0.09 0.44
C ILE A 171 14.08 -1.35 1.22
N SER A 172 14.96 -2.36 1.28
CA SER A 172 14.71 -3.59 2.04
C SER A 172 14.57 -3.36 3.55
N HIS A 173 15.13 -2.29 4.10
CA HIS A 173 15.01 -1.90 5.49
C HIS A 173 13.86 -0.94 5.76
N PHE A 174 13.12 -0.49 4.71
CA PHE A 174 12.03 0.46 4.87
C PHE A 174 10.93 -0.06 5.79
N ILE A 175 10.63 -1.36 5.72
CA ILE A 175 9.54 -1.98 6.50
C ILE A 175 10.01 -2.50 7.86
N GLN A 176 11.30 -2.70 8.07
CA GLN A 176 11.81 -3.51 9.18
C GLN A 176 11.93 -2.80 10.54
N LYS A 177 12.12 -1.48 10.58
CA LYS A 177 12.33 -0.74 11.84
C LYS A 177 11.84 0.71 11.76
N ASN A 178 11.44 1.26 12.91
CA ASN A 178 11.03 2.67 13.07
C ASN A 178 9.91 3.08 12.10
N LEU A 179 8.85 2.30 12.05
CA LEU A 179 7.66 2.54 11.24
C LEU A 179 6.47 2.78 12.16
N ASP A 180 5.87 3.95 12.04
CA ASP A 180 4.56 4.25 12.61
C ASP A 180 3.55 4.31 11.49
N LEU A 181 2.56 3.43 11.52
CA LEU A 181 1.46 3.39 10.59
C LEU A 181 0.17 3.72 11.31
N GLU A 182 -0.51 4.76 10.88
CA GLU A 182 -1.84 5.15 11.33
C GLU A 182 -2.85 4.85 10.24
N ILE A 183 -3.77 3.96 10.52
CA ILE A 183 -4.94 3.70 9.68
C ILE A 183 -6.04 4.64 10.14
N GLN A 184 -6.20 5.78 9.48
CA GLN A 184 -7.27 6.71 9.79
C GLN A 184 -8.62 6.14 9.41
N ASN A 185 -8.67 5.45 8.27
CA ASN A 185 -9.84 4.72 7.81
C ASN A 185 -9.47 3.72 6.71
N LEU A 186 -9.87 2.48 6.87
CA LEU A 186 -9.85 1.44 5.85
C LEU A 186 -11.24 0.82 5.79
N ILE A 187 -11.98 1.11 4.73
CA ILE A 187 -13.32 0.57 4.49
C ILE A 187 -13.23 -0.55 3.46
N LEU A 188 -13.75 -1.70 3.83
CA LEU A 188 -13.89 -2.89 3.00
C LEU A 188 -15.38 -3.13 2.77
N GLU A 189 -15.81 -3.16 1.50
CA GLU A 189 -17.20 -3.41 1.10
C GLU A 189 -17.30 -4.78 0.46
N LYS A 190 -18.26 -5.58 0.91
CA LYS A 190 -18.63 -6.85 0.32
C LYS A 190 -20.17 -6.99 0.31
N ASN A 191 -20.77 -7.25 -0.86
CA ASN A 191 -22.22 -7.37 -1.02
C ASN A 191 -23.01 -6.19 -0.44
N LYS A 192 -22.49 -4.97 -0.56
CA LYS A 192 -23.01 -3.71 0.03
C LYS A 192 -22.91 -3.62 1.57
N GLN A 193 -22.35 -4.59 2.22
CA GLN A 193 -22.03 -4.57 3.65
C GLN A 193 -20.63 -3.96 3.84
N ASN A 194 -20.42 -3.23 4.93
CA ASN A 194 -19.17 -2.52 5.17
C ASN A 194 -18.52 -2.96 6.47
N ILE A 195 -17.19 -3.17 6.38
CA ILE A 195 -16.32 -3.20 7.55
C ILE A 195 -15.35 -2.05 7.44
N SER A 196 -15.16 -1.33 8.53
CA SER A 196 -14.11 -0.33 8.65
C SER A 196 -13.10 -0.73 9.71
N LEU A 197 -11.83 -0.44 9.40
CA LEU A 197 -10.69 -0.64 10.28
C LEU A 197 -10.02 0.71 10.51
N GLN A 198 -9.71 1.02 11.78
CA GLN A 198 -8.93 2.19 12.15
C GLN A 198 -7.99 1.83 13.30
N GLY A 199 -6.87 2.56 13.42
CA GLY A 199 -5.92 2.35 14.51
C GLY A 199 -4.47 2.59 14.13
N ASN A 200 -3.57 2.09 14.96
CA ASN A 200 -2.15 2.35 14.85
C ASN A 200 -1.34 1.05 14.92
N LEU A 201 -0.29 0.99 14.12
CA LEU A 201 0.75 -0.03 14.18
C LEU A 201 2.11 0.67 14.32
N ASN A 202 2.82 0.34 15.38
CA ASN A 202 4.18 0.83 15.64
C ASN A 202 5.16 -0.34 15.55
N ILE A 203 6.18 -0.19 14.72
CA ILE A 203 7.25 -1.17 14.52
C ILE A 203 8.58 -0.47 14.82
N ASN A 204 8.99 -0.49 16.08
CA ASN A 204 10.29 0.01 16.54
C ASN A 204 11.15 -1.16 17.02
N ASN A 205 11.67 -1.06 18.24
CA ASN A 205 12.31 -2.19 18.90
C ASN A 205 11.29 -3.21 19.42
N SER A 206 10.01 -2.91 19.31
CA SER A 206 8.85 -3.71 19.67
C SER A 206 7.76 -3.57 18.61
N TYR A 207 6.83 -4.50 18.61
CA TYR A 207 5.62 -4.45 17.80
C TYR A 207 4.44 -4.07 18.69
N GLN A 208 3.82 -2.94 18.40
CA GLN A 208 2.61 -2.51 19.08
C GLN A 208 1.52 -2.26 18.07
N ALA A 209 0.35 -2.80 18.32
CA ALA A 209 -0.83 -2.61 17.49
C ALA A 209 -2.03 -2.26 18.37
N LYS A 210 -2.82 -1.30 17.92
CA LYS A 210 -4.15 -0.99 18.46
C LYS A 210 -5.07 -0.77 17.28
N LEU A 211 -6.00 -1.68 17.07
CA LEU A 211 -6.91 -1.66 15.93
C LEU A 211 -8.35 -1.75 16.43
N GLN A 212 -9.23 -1.00 15.80
CA GLN A 212 -10.66 -1.09 15.98
C GLN A 212 -11.29 -1.52 14.66
N VAL A 213 -12.09 -2.58 14.72
CA VAL A 213 -12.92 -3.06 13.61
C VAL A 213 -14.35 -2.65 13.91
N ILE A 214 -15.02 -2.05 12.93
CA ILE A 214 -16.41 -1.63 13.03
C ILE A 214 -17.16 -2.26 11.86
N SER A 215 -18.22 -2.98 12.13
CA SER A 215 -19.11 -3.58 11.13
C SER A 215 -20.52 -3.00 11.26
N SER A 216 -21.17 -2.69 10.13
CA SER A 216 -22.58 -2.28 10.08
C SER A 216 -23.53 -3.47 10.19
N ASP A 217 -23.04 -4.66 9.90
CA ASP A 217 -23.82 -5.90 9.85
C ASP A 217 -23.16 -6.94 10.76
N GLU A 218 -23.87 -8.05 11.02
CA GLU A 218 -23.29 -9.13 11.82
C GLU A 218 -21.99 -9.64 11.16
N PRO A 219 -20.88 -9.74 11.91
CA PRO A 219 -19.58 -10.05 11.32
C PRO A 219 -19.52 -11.37 10.56
N ASP A 220 -20.33 -12.34 10.94
CA ASP A 220 -20.43 -13.65 10.29
C ASP A 220 -21.21 -13.60 8.96
N GLU A 221 -22.00 -12.58 8.69
CA GLU A 221 -22.59 -12.35 7.38
C GLU A 221 -21.55 -11.89 6.37
N ILE A 222 -20.58 -11.09 6.81
CA ILE A 222 -19.48 -10.60 5.97
C ILE A 222 -18.33 -11.60 5.92
N PHE A 223 -18.02 -12.20 7.06
CA PHE A 223 -16.95 -13.19 7.22
C PHE A 223 -17.50 -14.49 7.81
N PRO A 224 -18.10 -15.37 7.01
CA PRO A 224 -18.67 -16.64 7.50
C PRO A 224 -17.70 -17.49 8.32
N TRP A 225 -16.39 -17.41 8.04
CA TRP A 225 -15.36 -18.12 8.78
C TRP A 225 -15.25 -17.71 10.27
N THR A 226 -15.77 -16.56 10.66
CA THR A 226 -15.78 -16.16 12.07
C THR A 226 -16.63 -17.07 12.95
N LYS A 227 -17.58 -17.81 12.37
CA LYS A 227 -18.33 -18.86 13.06
C LYS A 227 -17.50 -20.11 13.32
N ASP A 228 -16.66 -20.46 12.34
CA ASP A 228 -15.91 -21.71 12.34
C ASP A 228 -14.67 -21.66 13.24
N TYR A 229 -14.10 -20.46 13.42
CA TYR A 229 -12.93 -20.23 14.27
C TYR A 229 -13.33 -19.75 15.67
N GLY A 230 -13.90 -20.66 16.47
CA GLY A 230 -14.08 -20.45 17.90
C GLY A 230 -14.94 -19.26 18.30
N GLY A 231 -15.81 -18.80 17.39
CA GLY A 231 -16.77 -17.75 17.72
C GLY A 231 -16.16 -16.37 17.93
N LEU A 232 -15.25 -15.92 17.06
CA LEU A 232 -14.82 -14.52 17.05
C LEU A 232 -15.99 -13.54 17.07
N ASN A 233 -17.15 -13.94 16.56
CA ASN A 233 -18.40 -13.19 16.63
C ASN A 233 -18.79 -12.81 18.06
N GLN A 234 -18.56 -13.67 19.04
CA GLN A 234 -18.91 -13.40 20.44
C GLN A 234 -18.14 -12.22 21.05
N TYR A 235 -16.99 -11.87 20.47
CA TYR A 235 -16.18 -10.74 20.94
C TYR A 235 -16.61 -9.40 20.36
N PHE A 236 -17.48 -9.39 19.33
CA PHE A 236 -18.02 -8.14 18.83
C PHE A 236 -19.05 -7.57 19.80
N LEU A 237 -18.82 -6.35 20.24
CA LEU A 237 -19.74 -5.60 21.09
C LEU A 237 -20.75 -4.87 20.21
N LYS A 238 -22.04 -5.02 20.48
CA LYS A 238 -23.10 -4.34 19.73
C LYS A 238 -23.47 -3.02 20.38
N GLU A 239 -23.28 -1.92 19.68
CA GLU A 239 -23.65 -0.57 20.12
C GLU A 239 -24.26 0.20 18.95
N ASN A 240 -25.43 0.83 19.16
CA ASN A 240 -26.09 1.70 18.17
C ASN A 240 -26.19 1.11 16.74
N ASN A 241 -26.59 -0.16 16.63
CA ASN A 241 -26.67 -0.93 15.38
C ASN A 241 -25.32 -1.21 14.67
N ASN A 242 -24.20 -0.95 15.30
CA ASN A 242 -22.88 -1.36 14.81
C ASN A 242 -22.27 -2.42 15.73
N PHE A 243 -21.36 -3.20 15.17
CA PHE A 243 -20.57 -4.19 15.87
C PHE A 243 -19.13 -3.72 15.95
N PHE A 244 -18.55 -3.73 17.15
CA PHE A 244 -17.20 -3.22 17.44
C PHE A 244 -16.31 -4.32 17.99
N LEU A 245 -15.07 -4.37 17.48
CA LEU A 245 -14.03 -5.25 18.00
C LEU A 245 -12.75 -4.44 18.18
N ASN A 246 -12.21 -4.38 19.38
CA ASN A 246 -10.95 -3.74 19.67
C ASN A 246 -9.85 -4.79 19.82
N LEU A 247 -8.80 -4.67 19.04
CA LEU A 247 -7.62 -5.53 19.07
C LEU A 247 -6.42 -4.74 19.56
N SER A 248 -5.65 -5.31 20.49
CA SER A 248 -4.38 -4.72 20.89
C SER A 248 -3.32 -5.80 21.10
N TYR A 249 -2.09 -5.45 20.73
CA TYR A 249 -0.92 -6.29 20.89
C TYR A 249 0.29 -5.44 21.29
N ASP A 250 1.09 -5.94 22.25
CA ASP A 250 2.34 -5.31 22.66
C ASP A 250 3.38 -6.40 22.94
N SER A 251 4.41 -6.47 22.12
CA SER A 251 5.45 -7.49 22.23
C SER A 251 6.41 -7.33 23.40
N LEU A 252 6.45 -6.14 24.05
CA LEU A 252 7.35 -5.86 25.19
C LEU A 252 6.71 -6.20 26.53
N ALA A 253 5.44 -5.81 26.70
CA ALA A 253 4.79 -5.92 28.00
C ALA A 253 4.29 -7.34 28.28
N ASN A 254 3.64 -7.94 27.31
CA ASN A 254 3.17 -9.31 27.32
C ASN A 254 2.81 -9.67 25.87
N PRO A 255 3.49 -10.60 25.19
CA PRO A 255 3.27 -10.90 23.80
C PRO A 255 1.96 -11.68 23.56
N GLN A 256 0.86 -11.16 24.09
CA GLN A 256 -0.47 -11.73 23.93
C GLN A 256 -1.39 -10.74 23.21
N LEU A 257 -2.19 -11.29 22.30
CA LEU A 257 -3.28 -10.55 21.68
C LEU A 257 -4.36 -10.29 22.75
N LYS A 258 -4.82 -9.06 22.85
CA LYS A 258 -5.99 -8.69 23.65
C LYS A 258 -7.15 -8.33 22.75
N ILE A 259 -8.31 -8.85 23.10
CA ILE A 259 -9.59 -8.55 22.45
C ILE A 259 -10.47 -7.84 23.46
N ASN A 260 -10.93 -6.63 23.13
CA ASN A 260 -11.72 -5.77 24.03
C ASN A 260 -11.07 -5.60 25.43
N GLY A 261 -9.72 -5.55 25.49
CA GLY A 261 -8.97 -5.41 26.73
C GLY A 261 -8.67 -6.70 27.49
N SER A 262 -9.31 -7.82 27.15
CA SER A 262 -9.07 -9.14 27.75
C SER A 262 -8.04 -9.93 26.95
N GLU A 263 -7.18 -10.69 27.65
CA GLU A 263 -6.20 -11.55 26.98
C GLU A 263 -6.90 -12.66 26.20
N PHE A 264 -6.51 -12.80 24.93
CA PHE A 264 -7.01 -13.87 24.09
C PHE A 264 -6.09 -15.09 24.24
N SER A 265 -6.61 -16.17 24.79
CA SER A 265 -5.92 -17.45 24.86
C SER A 265 -6.38 -18.40 23.76
N ASN A 266 -5.45 -19.17 23.20
CA ASN A 266 -5.81 -20.21 22.21
C ASN A 266 -6.76 -21.30 22.78
N MET A 267 -7.03 -21.30 24.08
CA MET A 267 -7.99 -22.21 24.68
C MET A 267 -9.45 -21.81 24.41
N ASP A 268 -9.69 -20.55 24.01
CA ASP A 268 -11.03 -20.04 23.67
C ASP A 268 -11.44 -20.41 22.23
N LEU A 269 -10.57 -21.10 21.49
CA LEU A 269 -10.81 -21.55 20.11
C LEU A 269 -11.28 -23.01 20.00
N ASN A 270 -11.59 -23.69 21.11
CA ASN A 270 -12.06 -25.10 21.11
C ASN A 270 -13.59 -25.21 21.23
#